data_175e96d87fbfc4cfbe99bc9dc2468925
#
_entry.id   175e96d87fbfc4cfbe99bc9dc2468925
#
_cell.length_a   1.000
_cell.length_b   1.000
_cell.length_c   1.000
_cell.angle_alpha   90.00
_cell.angle_beta   90.00
_cell.angle_gamma   90.00
#
_symmetry.space_group_name_H-M   'P 1'
#
loop_
_entity.id
_entity.type
_entity.pdbx_description
1 polymer ?
#
loop_
_entity_poly.entity_id
_entity_poly.type
_entity_poly.pdbx_seq_one_letter_code
_entity_poly.pdbx_strand_id
1 'polypeptide(L)'
;MEYWQYLLIAAAAVILLLAVRSAVIKRRKRLERDFTRKMETLLQPRETVKVVCPNAEGRWVLTSRRLLIETKEGFMAIPFSKIKQLKGVDAAGKTTTSPAKMVCLTVKAEQEYTIRNQSKEFADLAKQLKAKMPKKTGTKKAKGGNQCPDSKKRSSGS
;
A
#
# COMPACT_ATOMS: atom_id res chain seq x y z
N MET A 1 25.65 45.17 17.14
CA MET A 1 26.40 43.92 16.85
C MET A 1 25.52 42.65 16.87
N GLU A 2 24.22 42.76 17.14
CA GLU A 2 23.33 41.58 17.30
C GLU A 2 22.77 40.98 16.01
N TYR A 3 22.59 41.78 14.95
CA TYR A 3 21.98 41.31 13.70
C TYR A 3 22.78 40.19 12.98
N TRP A 4 24.09 40.23 13.06
CA TRP A 4 24.95 39.20 12.46
C TRP A 4 24.80 37.85 13.10
N GLN A 5 24.50 37.77 14.39
CA GLN A 5 24.26 36.51 15.09
C GLN A 5 22.96 35.86 14.59
N TYR A 6 21.90 36.62 14.39
CA TYR A 6 20.65 36.12 13.86
C TYR A 6 20.79 35.63 12.41
N LEU A 7 21.58 36.30 11.58
CA LEU A 7 21.89 35.88 10.22
C LEU A 7 22.65 34.56 10.19
N LEU A 8 23.64 34.37 11.07
CA LEU A 8 24.37 33.12 11.17
C LEU A 8 23.51 31.98 11.65
N ILE A 9 22.63 32.18 12.62
CA ILE A 9 21.68 31.18 13.11
C ILE A 9 20.69 30.81 11.97
N ALA A 10 20.17 31.79 11.26
CA ALA A 10 19.28 31.55 10.14
C ALA A 10 19.96 30.74 9.02
N ALA A 11 21.19 31.11 8.66
CA ALA A 11 21.98 30.38 7.66
C ALA A 11 22.25 28.93 8.09
N ALA A 12 22.63 28.71 9.35
CA ALA A 12 22.86 27.38 9.91
C ALA A 12 21.57 26.52 9.89
N ALA A 13 20.42 27.11 10.22
CA ALA A 13 19.13 26.43 10.17
C ALA A 13 18.76 26.00 8.75
N VAL A 14 18.97 26.88 7.76
CA VAL A 14 18.71 26.54 6.35
C VAL A 14 19.62 25.41 5.87
N ILE A 15 20.91 25.45 6.20
CA ILE A 15 21.86 24.38 5.83
C ILE A 15 21.43 23.06 6.46
N LEU A 16 21.02 23.05 7.73
CA LEU A 16 20.55 21.87 8.42
C LEU A 16 19.31 21.30 7.75
N LEU A 17 18.33 22.13 7.41
CA LEU A 17 17.11 21.70 6.71
C LEU A 17 17.43 21.09 5.34
N LEU A 18 18.34 21.69 4.59
CA LEU A 18 18.77 21.14 3.30
C LEU A 18 19.51 19.80 3.46
N ALA A 19 20.35 19.67 4.47
CA ALA A 19 21.05 18.43 4.78
C ALA A 19 20.07 17.31 5.15
N VAL A 20 19.09 17.58 6.02
CA VAL A 20 18.04 16.62 6.39
C VAL A 20 17.22 16.21 5.17
N ARG A 21 16.79 17.19 4.36
CA ARG A 21 16.03 16.92 3.13
C ARG A 21 16.81 16.05 2.16
N SER A 22 18.10 16.32 1.95
CA SER A 22 18.95 15.52 1.08
C SER A 22 19.14 14.10 1.59
N ALA A 23 19.29 13.91 2.90
CA ALA A 23 19.40 12.61 3.53
C ALA A 23 18.12 11.76 3.35
N VAL A 24 16.94 12.40 3.52
CA VAL A 24 15.65 11.73 3.31
C VAL A 24 15.49 11.29 1.84
N ILE A 25 15.85 12.16 0.88
CA ILE A 25 15.78 11.82 -0.54
C ILE A 25 16.72 10.65 -0.88
N LYS A 26 17.97 10.68 -0.38
CA LYS A 26 18.93 9.58 -0.57
C LYS A 26 18.41 8.26 0.01
N ARG A 27 17.80 8.31 1.22
CA ARG A 27 17.22 7.13 1.87
C ARG A 27 16.06 6.55 1.04
N ARG A 28 15.15 7.39 0.54
CA ARG A 28 14.05 6.94 -0.34
C ARG A 28 14.57 6.27 -1.61
N LYS A 29 15.55 6.87 -2.29
CA LYS A 29 16.15 6.28 -3.50
C LYS A 29 16.84 4.93 -3.23
N ARG A 30 17.46 4.74 -2.06
CA ARG A 30 18.02 3.43 -1.67
C ARG A 30 16.92 2.39 -1.50
N LEU A 31 15.88 2.71 -0.74
CA LEU A 31 14.73 1.81 -0.52
C LEU A 31 14.03 1.41 -1.83
N GLU A 32 13.92 2.33 -2.78
CA GLU A 32 13.36 2.02 -4.10
C GLU A 32 14.26 1.07 -4.91
N ARG A 33 15.58 1.28 -4.90
CA ARG A 33 16.53 0.39 -5.58
C ARG A 33 16.52 -1.02 -4.97
N ASP A 34 16.51 -1.11 -3.64
CA ASP A 34 16.47 -2.40 -2.95
C ASP A 34 15.15 -3.13 -3.24
N PHE A 35 14.04 -2.40 -3.31
CA PHE A 35 12.76 -2.93 -3.73
C PHE A 35 12.81 -3.45 -5.17
N THR A 36 13.34 -2.67 -6.11
CA THR A 36 13.44 -3.07 -7.52
C THR A 36 14.27 -4.34 -7.66
N ARG A 37 15.43 -4.42 -7.00
CA ARG A 37 16.27 -5.63 -6.99
C ARG A 37 15.53 -6.84 -6.45
N LYS A 38 14.83 -6.69 -5.31
CA LYS A 38 14.02 -7.79 -4.73
C LYS A 38 12.91 -8.21 -5.69
N MET A 39 12.27 -7.27 -6.37
CA MET A 39 11.24 -7.58 -7.35
C MET A 39 11.80 -8.34 -8.55
N GLU A 40 12.96 -7.95 -9.09
CA GLU A 40 13.62 -8.63 -10.20
C GLU A 40 13.93 -10.10 -9.88
N THR A 41 14.34 -10.40 -8.65
CA THR A 41 14.60 -11.79 -8.22
C THR A 41 13.33 -12.61 -8.00
N LEU A 42 12.20 -11.96 -7.72
CA LEU A 42 10.93 -12.64 -7.44
C LEU A 42 10.09 -12.85 -8.70
N LEU A 43 10.25 -11.99 -9.71
CA LEU A 43 9.46 -12.07 -10.94
C LEU A 43 9.84 -13.33 -11.73
N GLN A 44 8.81 -14.03 -12.20
CA GLN A 44 9.00 -15.18 -13.10
C GLN A 44 9.31 -14.68 -14.54
N PRO A 45 9.90 -15.52 -15.40
CA PRO A 45 10.10 -15.19 -16.80
C PRO A 45 8.79 -14.74 -17.45
N ARG A 46 8.82 -13.63 -18.17
CA ARG A 46 7.66 -12.98 -18.82
C ARG A 46 6.58 -12.47 -17.87
N GLU A 47 6.84 -12.38 -16.57
CA GLU A 47 5.96 -11.74 -15.61
C GLU A 47 6.25 -10.23 -15.57
N THR A 48 5.22 -9.40 -15.69
CA THR A 48 5.34 -7.93 -15.69
C THR A 48 4.60 -7.33 -14.51
N VAL A 49 5.20 -6.35 -13.88
CA VAL A 49 4.55 -5.54 -12.84
C VAL A 49 3.54 -4.61 -13.50
N LYS A 50 2.31 -4.59 -13.00
CA LYS A 50 1.22 -3.74 -13.50
C LYS A 50 0.96 -2.55 -12.60
N VAL A 51 0.87 -2.79 -11.29
CA VAL A 51 0.59 -1.75 -10.30
C VAL A 51 1.40 -2.04 -9.04
N VAL A 52 1.98 -1.00 -8.45
CA VAL A 52 2.60 -1.04 -7.13
C VAL A 52 1.84 -0.09 -6.24
N CYS A 53 1.21 -0.61 -5.19
CA CYS A 53 0.43 0.16 -4.24
C CYS A 53 1.09 0.13 -2.87
N PRO A 54 1.62 1.26 -2.37
CA PRO A 54 2.18 1.34 -1.03
C PRO A 54 1.09 1.22 0.04
N ASN A 55 1.39 0.56 1.13
CA ASN A 55 0.55 0.43 2.32
C ASN A 55 1.40 0.65 3.58
N ALA A 56 0.77 0.89 4.72
CA ALA A 56 1.44 1.08 6.01
C ALA A 56 2.28 -0.12 6.44
N GLU A 57 1.87 -1.33 6.07
CA GLU A 57 2.51 -2.59 6.46
C GLU A 57 3.45 -3.15 5.38
N GLY A 58 3.55 -2.48 4.23
CA GLY A 58 4.36 -2.95 3.10
C GLY A 58 3.76 -2.51 1.77
N ARG A 59 4.17 -3.15 0.68
CA ARG A 59 3.70 -2.84 -0.67
C ARG A 59 2.90 -3.99 -1.23
N TRP A 60 1.83 -3.65 -1.95
CA TRP A 60 1.08 -4.61 -2.74
C TRP A 60 1.47 -4.43 -4.20
N VAL A 61 1.92 -5.48 -4.82
CA VAL A 61 2.37 -5.47 -6.21
C VAL A 61 1.50 -6.40 -7.04
N LEU A 62 0.75 -5.83 -7.95
CA LEU A 62 -0.02 -6.58 -8.93
C LEU A 62 0.87 -6.87 -10.13
N THR A 63 1.02 -8.14 -10.46
CA THR A 63 1.72 -8.58 -11.65
C THR A 63 0.74 -9.08 -12.71
N SER A 64 1.26 -9.52 -13.85
CA SER A 64 0.44 -10.15 -14.88
C SER A 64 -0.15 -11.50 -14.45
N ARG A 65 0.43 -12.18 -13.45
CA ARG A 65 0.09 -13.57 -13.05
C ARG A 65 -0.40 -13.72 -11.62
N ARG A 66 0.00 -12.84 -10.69
CA ARG A 66 -0.27 -13.00 -9.26
C ARG A 66 -0.26 -11.66 -8.54
N LEU A 67 -0.73 -11.67 -7.31
CA LEU A 67 -0.59 -10.57 -6.35
C LEU A 67 0.58 -10.88 -5.42
N LEU A 68 1.52 -9.95 -5.27
CA LEU A 68 2.61 -10.02 -4.32
C LEU A 68 2.32 -9.04 -3.19
N ILE A 69 2.42 -9.50 -1.96
CA ILE A 69 2.23 -8.68 -0.75
C ILE A 69 3.54 -8.68 0.02
N GLU A 70 4.11 -7.50 0.22
CA GLU A 70 5.29 -7.32 1.07
C GLU A 70 4.86 -7.44 2.53
N THR A 71 5.49 -8.35 3.26
CA THR A 71 5.31 -8.56 4.69
C THR A 71 6.64 -8.31 5.40
N LYS A 72 6.65 -8.35 6.74
CA LYS A 72 7.88 -8.23 7.53
C LYS A 72 8.89 -9.35 7.24
N GLU A 73 8.41 -10.51 6.85
CA GLU A 73 9.21 -11.71 6.57
C GLU A 73 9.66 -11.80 5.11
N GLY A 74 9.12 -10.96 4.23
CA GLY A 74 9.42 -10.95 2.81
C GLY A 74 8.19 -10.77 1.93
N PHE A 75 8.25 -11.26 0.69
CA PHE A 75 7.12 -11.18 -0.23
C PHE A 75 6.33 -12.48 -0.25
N MET A 76 5.03 -12.36 -0.04
CA MET A 76 4.08 -13.44 -0.22
C MET A 76 3.45 -13.35 -1.61
N ALA A 77 3.45 -14.45 -2.35
CA ALA A 77 2.90 -14.55 -3.69
C ALA A 77 1.53 -15.26 -3.66
N ILE A 78 0.49 -14.57 -4.12
CA ILE A 78 -0.87 -15.10 -4.18
C ILE A 78 -1.29 -15.21 -5.65
N PRO A 79 -1.31 -16.41 -6.25
CA PRO A 79 -1.85 -16.60 -7.60
C PRO A 79 -3.32 -16.20 -7.67
N PHE A 80 -3.77 -15.63 -8.77
CA PHE A 80 -5.16 -15.20 -8.91
C PHE A 80 -6.16 -16.35 -8.73
N SER A 81 -5.78 -17.58 -9.08
CA SER A 81 -6.59 -18.78 -8.87
C SER A 81 -6.87 -19.11 -7.41
N LYS A 82 -5.98 -18.69 -6.49
CA LYS A 82 -6.14 -18.87 -5.05
C LYS A 82 -6.97 -17.78 -4.37
N ILE A 83 -7.25 -16.69 -5.05
CA ILE A 83 -8.07 -15.61 -4.50
C ILE A 83 -9.54 -16.04 -4.55
N LYS A 84 -10.12 -16.27 -3.38
CA LYS A 84 -11.51 -16.74 -3.23
C LYS A 84 -12.51 -15.60 -3.30
N GLN A 85 -12.15 -14.43 -2.75
CA GLN A 85 -13.07 -13.30 -2.65
C GLN A 85 -12.32 -11.97 -2.60
N LEU A 86 -12.90 -10.94 -3.22
CA LEU A 86 -12.53 -9.55 -3.06
C LEU A 86 -13.67 -8.80 -2.41
N LYS A 87 -13.40 -8.08 -1.33
CA LYS A 87 -14.38 -7.26 -0.61
C LYS A 87 -13.86 -5.83 -0.51
N GLY A 88 -14.51 -4.91 -1.21
CA GLY A 88 -14.26 -3.48 -1.07
C GLY A 88 -15.22 -2.88 -0.04
N VAL A 89 -14.73 -1.97 0.78
CA VAL A 89 -15.51 -1.25 1.79
C VAL A 89 -15.37 0.24 1.54
N ASP A 90 -16.46 0.99 1.60
CA ASP A 90 -16.48 2.44 1.48
C ASP A 90 -16.29 3.13 2.86
N ALA A 91 -16.28 4.47 2.87
CA ALA A 91 -16.11 5.27 4.07
C ALA A 91 -17.25 5.07 5.10
N ALA A 92 -18.42 4.60 4.66
CA ALA A 92 -19.57 4.30 5.52
C ALA A 92 -19.57 2.85 6.04
N GLY A 93 -18.50 2.08 5.79
CA GLY A 93 -18.42 0.66 6.19
C GLY A 93 -19.26 -0.28 5.31
N LYS A 94 -19.86 0.20 4.22
CA LYS A 94 -20.68 -0.60 3.32
C LYS A 94 -19.83 -1.27 2.27
N THR A 95 -20.21 -2.48 1.90
CA THR A 95 -19.54 -3.19 0.80
C THR A 95 -19.80 -2.46 -0.52
N THR A 96 -18.73 -2.09 -1.22
CA THR A 96 -18.80 -1.42 -2.51
C THR A 96 -18.00 -2.17 -3.57
N THR A 97 -18.48 -2.08 -4.80
CA THR A 97 -17.77 -2.60 -5.98
C THR A 97 -17.11 -1.50 -6.79
N SER A 98 -17.32 -0.24 -6.42
CA SER A 98 -16.76 0.92 -7.13
C SER A 98 -15.35 1.22 -6.58
N PRO A 99 -14.27 1.08 -7.37
CA PRO A 99 -12.90 1.35 -6.92
C PRO A 99 -12.71 2.78 -6.42
N ALA A 100 -13.41 3.75 -7.01
CA ALA A 100 -13.30 5.17 -6.63
C ALA A 100 -13.88 5.48 -5.24
N LYS A 101 -14.81 4.68 -4.74
CA LYS A 101 -15.45 4.85 -3.43
C LYS A 101 -14.82 3.95 -2.36
N MET A 102 -13.93 3.04 -2.74
CA MET A 102 -13.29 2.12 -1.79
C MET A 102 -12.30 2.85 -0.91
N VAL A 103 -12.41 2.66 0.39
CA VAL A 103 -11.42 3.08 1.39
C VAL A 103 -10.55 1.89 1.80
N CYS A 104 -11.08 0.69 1.66
CA CYS A 104 -10.41 -0.53 2.06
C CYS A 104 -10.73 -1.66 1.08
N LEU A 105 -9.74 -2.47 0.76
CA LEU A 105 -9.88 -3.67 -0.05
C LEU A 105 -9.34 -4.87 0.70
N THR A 106 -10.19 -5.86 0.91
CA THR A 106 -9.81 -7.14 1.52
C THR A 106 -9.76 -8.22 0.45
N VAL A 107 -8.64 -8.92 0.40
CA VAL A 107 -8.39 -10.07 -0.45
C VAL A 107 -8.41 -11.31 0.42
N LYS A 108 -9.36 -12.21 0.19
CA LYS A 108 -9.45 -13.49 0.88
C LYS A 108 -8.87 -14.59 0.00
N ALA A 109 -7.78 -15.17 0.45
CA ALA A 109 -7.14 -16.34 -0.16
C ALA A 109 -7.13 -17.51 0.85
N GLU A 110 -5.98 -17.95 1.29
CA GLU A 110 -5.81 -18.84 2.46
C GLU A 110 -5.97 -18.05 3.76
N GLN A 111 -5.50 -16.81 3.75
CA GLN A 111 -5.68 -15.82 4.80
C GLN A 111 -6.37 -14.58 4.24
N GLU A 112 -6.78 -13.66 5.11
CA GLU A 112 -7.36 -12.37 4.72
C GLU A 112 -6.29 -11.30 4.79
N TYR A 113 -6.13 -10.59 3.67
CA TYR A 113 -5.21 -9.46 3.54
C TYR A 113 -5.99 -8.22 3.24
N THR A 114 -5.71 -7.15 3.97
CA THR A 114 -6.43 -5.89 3.83
C THR A 114 -5.48 -4.76 3.48
N ILE A 115 -5.83 -3.98 2.46
CA ILE A 115 -5.12 -2.76 2.08
C ILE A 115 -6.05 -1.57 2.21
N ARG A 116 -5.55 -0.47 2.75
CA ARG A 116 -6.28 0.81 2.86
C ARG A 116 -5.92 1.72 1.69
N ASN A 117 -6.88 2.54 1.29
CA ASN A 117 -6.67 3.56 0.26
C ASN A 117 -5.79 4.70 0.82
N GLN A 118 -4.49 4.60 0.61
CA GLN A 118 -3.49 5.59 1.02
C GLN A 118 -2.70 6.16 -0.17
N SER A 119 -2.99 5.68 -1.38
CA SER A 119 -2.25 6.09 -2.57
C SER A 119 -3.16 6.17 -3.81
N LYS A 120 -2.72 6.92 -4.80
CA LYS A 120 -3.45 7.08 -6.07
C LYS A 120 -3.57 5.76 -6.82
N GLU A 121 -2.60 4.87 -6.65
CA GLU A 121 -2.51 3.57 -7.31
C GLU A 121 -3.52 2.55 -6.76
N PHE A 122 -4.13 2.84 -5.60
CA PHE A 122 -5.09 1.94 -4.97
C PHE A 122 -6.32 1.66 -5.86
N ALA A 123 -6.86 2.70 -6.50
CA ALA A 123 -8.02 2.55 -7.37
C ALA A 123 -7.70 1.69 -8.59
N ASP A 124 -6.51 1.85 -9.17
CA ASP A 124 -6.03 1.04 -10.29
C ASP A 124 -5.77 -0.40 -9.87
N LEU A 125 -5.17 -0.61 -8.70
CA LEU A 125 -5.00 -1.94 -8.12
C LEU A 125 -6.34 -2.65 -7.97
N ALA A 126 -7.33 -2.00 -7.34
CA ALA A 126 -8.64 -2.58 -7.11
C ALA A 126 -9.37 -2.90 -8.43
N LYS A 127 -9.29 -2.00 -9.42
CA LYS A 127 -9.88 -2.18 -10.74
C LYS A 127 -9.27 -3.36 -11.49
N GLN A 128 -7.93 -3.43 -11.55
CA GLN A 128 -7.24 -4.48 -12.28
C GLN A 128 -7.36 -5.84 -11.57
N LEU A 129 -7.31 -5.87 -10.24
CA LEU A 129 -7.50 -7.09 -9.48
C LEU A 129 -8.91 -7.65 -9.69
N LYS A 130 -9.93 -6.79 -9.68
CA LYS A 130 -11.32 -7.18 -9.99
C LYS A 130 -11.47 -7.73 -11.40
N ALA A 131 -10.77 -7.17 -12.38
CA ALA A 131 -10.80 -7.63 -13.77
C ALA A 131 -10.14 -9.02 -13.95
N LYS A 132 -9.19 -9.38 -13.09
CA LYS A 132 -8.50 -10.68 -13.11
C LYS A 132 -9.22 -11.78 -12.36
N MET A 133 -10.19 -11.42 -11.52
CA MET A 133 -10.99 -12.41 -10.81
C MET A 133 -12.00 -13.09 -11.75
N PRO A 134 -12.14 -14.42 -11.69
CA PRO A 134 -13.21 -15.09 -12.39
C PRO A 134 -14.55 -14.57 -11.88
N LYS A 135 -15.43 -14.13 -12.79
CA LYS A 135 -16.78 -13.70 -12.45
C LYS A 135 -17.53 -14.86 -11.81
N LYS A 136 -17.58 -14.91 -10.49
CA LYS A 136 -18.51 -15.81 -9.80
C LYS A 136 -19.91 -15.24 -9.95
N THR A 137 -20.65 -15.81 -10.90
CA THR A 137 -22.12 -15.71 -10.94
C THR A 137 -22.67 -16.31 -9.67
N GLY A 138 -23.37 -15.53 -8.87
CA GLY A 138 -24.13 -16.05 -7.73
C GLY A 138 -23.90 -15.31 -6.42
N THR A 139 -24.66 -14.24 -6.25
CA THR A 139 -24.77 -13.47 -5.01
C THR A 139 -25.63 -14.23 -4.00
N LYS A 140 -25.07 -14.73 -2.90
CA LYS A 140 -25.85 -14.87 -1.67
C LYS A 140 -25.47 -13.74 -0.74
N LYS A 141 -26.46 -12.88 -0.40
CA LYS A 141 -26.38 -11.84 0.64
C LYS A 141 -25.92 -12.49 1.94
N ALA A 142 -24.72 -12.20 2.39
CA ALA A 142 -24.33 -12.45 3.78
C ALA A 142 -24.25 -11.10 4.49
N LYS A 143 -25.17 -10.86 5.41
CA LYS A 143 -25.10 -9.84 6.46
C LYS A 143 -23.88 -10.19 7.33
N GLY A 144 -22.91 -9.31 7.38
CA GLY A 144 -21.76 -9.42 8.25
C GLY A 144 -20.94 -8.16 8.12
N GLY A 145 -21.15 -7.20 9.04
CA GLY A 145 -20.35 -6.00 9.12
C GLY A 145 -18.95 -6.37 9.62
N ASN A 146 -17.96 -6.23 8.77
CA ASN A 146 -16.57 -6.17 9.19
C ASN A 146 -16.14 -4.72 9.10
N GLN A 147 -16.00 -4.10 10.25
CA GLN A 147 -15.35 -2.81 10.38
C GLN A 147 -13.87 -2.97 10.03
N CYS A 148 -13.31 -2.02 9.27
CA CYS A 148 -11.87 -1.87 9.20
C CYS A 148 -11.35 -1.64 10.62
N PRO A 149 -10.30 -2.35 11.07
CA PRO A 149 -9.76 -2.15 12.40
C PRO A 149 -9.29 -0.70 12.56
N ASP A 150 -9.91 0.01 13.51
CA ASP A 150 -9.53 1.37 13.87
C ASP A 150 -8.09 1.42 14.34
N SER A 151 -7.38 2.41 13.85
CA SER A 151 -6.07 2.75 14.36
C SER A 151 -6.23 3.23 15.81
N LYS A 152 -5.94 2.36 16.79
CA LYS A 152 -5.81 2.76 18.19
C LYS A 152 -4.84 3.94 18.28
N LYS A 153 -5.40 5.13 18.54
CA LYS A 153 -4.64 6.28 19.04
C LYS A 153 -3.89 5.81 20.28
N ARG A 154 -2.58 5.73 20.21
CA ARG A 154 -1.74 5.75 21.39
C ARG A 154 -1.83 7.16 21.97
N SER A 155 -2.70 7.34 22.95
CA SER A 155 -2.60 8.45 23.89
C SER A 155 -1.42 8.12 24.82
N SER A 156 -0.29 8.78 24.62
CA SER A 156 0.72 8.94 25.65
C SER A 156 0.16 9.82 26.74
N GLY A 157 -0.26 9.22 27.83
CA GLY A 157 -0.47 9.89 29.11
C GLY A 157 0.85 9.93 29.85
N SER A 158 1.13 11.09 30.39
CA SER A 158 2.20 11.55 31.26
C SER A 158 2.66 10.57 32.33
#